data_ab81a6c364a7e8b0b0ed6edf0f9575cc
#
_entry.id   ab81a6c364a7e8b0b0ed6edf0f9575cc
#
_cell.length_a   1.000
_cell.length_b   1.000
_cell.length_c   1.000
_cell.angle_alpha   90.00
_cell.angle_beta   90.00
_cell.angle_gamma   90.00
#
_symmetry.space_group_name_H-M   'P 1'
#
loop_
_entity.id
_entity.type
_entity.pdbx_description
1 polymer ?
#
loop_
_entity_poly.entity_id
_entity_poly.type
_entity_poly.pdbx_seq_one_letter_code
_entity_poly.pdbx_strand_id
1 'polypeptide(L)'
;MRAASLFLVAVMAFGPRGSTGCSRWKDRSESQEAESAEARMRLVVQEAIRQAAKPSDKAAFQSGRVFVNLKGLDMQIVGVAVPMVSTGKRALVSFTMDHFQKTSVDTLAKETLEDFGRASQASESPRTAPQTPEWCKSLPRPEFKALQRVLPDDPWFEVYKVAPGVFAIYEPHQAEEVISYLIVGNKQALLFDTGMGIGDIRKVTAKLTSRPVVVLNSHTHDDHVGGNWQFTFVYGMDTDFTRTNAKGSREDAQAEITPDQLCGDLPKGFNPKTYATKPWKISHAIRDGFKVNLGGRTLEVLSTPGHTPDAMCLLDRENGLLFTGDTYYPAPIWLFRPETDLDAYVASVKRLAALAPELKLVLGAHNIPVAQPDVLPKLVEAIQAVRSGQGAVKPAGEGKVINTFGGFTFLLAAARKE
;
A
#
# COMPACT_ATOMS: atom_id res chain seq x y z
N MET A 1 0.89 -21.87 -28.32
CA MET A 1 0.22 -20.66 -27.84
C MET A 1 1.21 -19.93 -26.94
N ARG A 2 1.76 -18.82 -27.41
CA ARG A 2 2.80 -18.07 -26.69
C ARG A 2 2.10 -17.07 -25.78
N ALA A 3 2.22 -17.21 -24.48
CA ALA A 3 1.77 -16.22 -23.50
C ALA A 3 2.90 -15.19 -23.33
N ALA A 4 2.75 -14.01 -23.90
CA ALA A 4 3.58 -12.85 -23.60
C ALA A 4 2.97 -12.16 -22.35
N SER A 5 3.62 -12.30 -21.22
CA SER A 5 3.22 -11.58 -20.01
C SER A 5 3.89 -10.21 -20.00
N LEU A 6 3.10 -9.15 -20.09
CA LEU A 6 3.54 -7.79 -19.80
C LEU A 6 3.70 -7.67 -18.26
N PHE A 7 4.94 -7.59 -17.76
CA PHE A 7 5.21 -7.24 -16.39
C PHE A 7 5.58 -5.75 -16.31
N LEU A 8 4.76 -4.97 -15.64
CA LEU A 8 5.14 -3.65 -15.17
C LEU A 8 5.91 -3.87 -13.85
N VAL A 9 7.23 -3.73 -13.86
CA VAL A 9 8.06 -3.88 -12.68
C VAL A 9 8.59 -2.49 -12.28
N ALA A 10 8.36 -2.12 -11.02
CA ALA A 10 8.86 -0.91 -10.39
C ALA A 10 10.40 -0.86 -10.39
N VAL A 11 10.94 0.34 -10.56
CA VAL A 11 12.39 0.59 -10.66
C VAL A 11 13.00 0.67 -9.27
N MET A 12 13.85 -0.30 -8.90
CA MET A 12 14.70 -0.16 -7.71
C MET A 12 15.91 0.73 -8.01
N ALA A 13 16.10 1.75 -7.16
CA ALA A 13 17.30 2.59 -7.17
C ALA A 13 18.40 1.94 -6.31
N PHE A 14 19.57 1.68 -6.90
CA PHE A 14 20.74 1.19 -6.17
C PHE A 14 21.63 2.35 -5.72
N GLY A 15 21.82 2.49 -4.41
CA GLY A 15 22.91 3.26 -3.78
C GLY A 15 24.10 2.36 -3.44
N PRO A 16 25.33 2.88 -3.28
CA PRO A 16 26.54 2.06 -3.11
C PRO A 16 26.63 1.46 -1.70
N ARG A 17 26.90 0.15 -1.60
CA ARG A 17 27.17 -0.54 -0.34
C ARG A 17 28.65 -0.83 -0.17
N GLY A 18 29.15 -0.49 1.02
CA GLY A 18 30.43 -0.91 1.53
C GLY A 18 30.46 -2.39 1.92
N SER A 19 31.60 -3.02 1.74
CA SER A 19 31.90 -4.43 1.88
C SER A 19 32.20 -4.86 3.31
N THR A 20 31.77 -6.07 3.72
CA THR A 20 32.56 -6.97 4.57
C THR A 20 32.22 -8.44 4.30
N GLY A 21 33.19 -9.16 3.98
CA GLY A 21 33.73 -10.47 3.93
C GLY A 21 32.90 -11.75 4.10
N CYS A 22 33.36 -12.70 3.25
CA CYS A 22 33.24 -14.16 3.34
C CYS A 22 32.14 -14.87 2.55
N SER A 23 32.40 -15.11 1.23
CA SER A 23 32.05 -16.33 0.48
C SER A 23 32.61 -16.25 -0.96
N ARG A 24 33.90 -16.52 -1.12
CA ARG A 24 34.70 -16.14 -2.30
C ARG A 24 34.65 -17.07 -3.53
N TRP A 25 33.84 -18.14 -3.55
CA TRP A 25 33.88 -19.12 -4.64
C TRP A 25 32.57 -19.24 -5.45
N LYS A 26 31.41 -18.93 -4.90
CA LYS A 26 30.14 -18.85 -5.67
C LYS A 26 29.97 -17.52 -6.41
N ASP A 27 30.57 -16.45 -5.91
CA ASP A 27 30.42 -15.08 -6.48
C ASP A 27 31.15 -14.86 -7.82
N ARG A 28 32.18 -15.64 -8.17
CA ARG A 28 32.95 -15.44 -9.41
C ARG A 28 32.26 -15.94 -10.67
N SER A 29 31.56 -17.07 -10.61
CA SER A 29 30.84 -17.59 -11.79
C SER A 29 29.59 -16.76 -12.09
N GLU A 30 28.83 -16.37 -11.06
CA GLU A 30 27.65 -15.53 -11.20
C GLU A 30 28.00 -14.11 -11.70
N SER A 31 29.12 -13.53 -11.27
CA SER A 31 29.58 -12.23 -11.76
C SER A 31 30.06 -12.28 -13.21
N GLN A 32 30.73 -13.35 -13.64
CA GLN A 32 31.15 -13.54 -15.03
C GLN A 32 29.96 -13.79 -15.97
N GLU A 33 28.96 -14.54 -15.53
CA GLU A 33 27.72 -14.72 -16.30
C GLU A 33 26.95 -13.41 -16.44
N ALA A 34 26.85 -12.61 -15.36
CA ALA A 34 26.20 -11.32 -15.39
C ALA A 34 26.91 -10.34 -16.33
N GLU A 35 28.24 -10.25 -16.26
CA GLU A 35 29.06 -9.42 -17.16
C GLU A 35 28.92 -9.84 -18.61
N SER A 36 28.91 -11.15 -18.89
CA SER A 36 28.71 -11.71 -20.24
C SER A 36 27.30 -11.41 -20.77
N ALA A 37 26.27 -11.56 -19.92
CA ALA A 37 24.90 -11.26 -20.28
C ALA A 37 24.68 -9.75 -20.51
N GLU A 38 25.26 -8.89 -19.68
CA GLU A 38 25.22 -7.45 -19.86
C GLU A 38 25.90 -7.01 -21.17
N ALA A 39 27.08 -7.52 -21.44
CA ALA A 39 27.82 -7.24 -22.68
C ALA A 39 27.00 -7.66 -23.90
N ARG A 40 26.43 -8.85 -23.89
CA ARG A 40 25.58 -9.34 -24.95
C ARG A 40 24.30 -8.51 -25.12
N MET A 41 23.64 -8.08 -24.03
CA MET A 41 22.46 -7.21 -24.11
C MET A 41 22.80 -5.84 -24.68
N ARG A 42 23.98 -5.33 -24.43
CA ARG A 42 24.48 -4.11 -25.10
C ARG A 42 24.58 -4.27 -26.62
N LEU A 43 24.98 -5.43 -27.12
CA LEU A 43 24.98 -5.73 -28.55
C LEU A 43 23.53 -5.80 -29.10
N VAL A 44 22.59 -6.38 -28.35
CA VAL A 44 21.17 -6.38 -28.72
C VAL A 44 20.63 -4.95 -28.84
N VAL A 45 20.96 -4.08 -27.89
CA VAL A 45 20.56 -2.66 -27.92
C VAL A 45 21.19 -1.92 -29.11
N GLN A 46 22.47 -2.14 -29.38
CA GLN A 46 23.13 -1.55 -30.56
C GLN A 46 22.48 -2.00 -31.86
N GLU A 47 22.15 -3.27 -31.98
CA GLU A 47 21.46 -3.81 -33.16
C GLU A 47 20.03 -3.27 -33.27
N ALA A 48 19.30 -3.12 -32.16
CA ALA A 48 17.99 -2.47 -32.13
C ALA A 48 18.08 -1.01 -32.60
N ILE A 49 19.10 -0.25 -32.19
CA ILE A 49 19.35 1.12 -32.67
C ILE A 49 19.58 1.13 -34.20
N ARG A 50 20.33 0.15 -34.72
CA ARG A 50 20.57 0.01 -36.16
C ARG A 50 19.30 -0.28 -36.95
N GLN A 51 18.45 -1.15 -36.42
CA GLN A 51 17.21 -1.61 -37.05
C GLN A 51 16.03 -0.65 -36.88
N ALA A 52 16.08 0.23 -35.89
CA ALA A 52 14.97 1.16 -35.59
C ALA A 52 14.68 2.07 -36.80
N ALA A 53 13.43 2.07 -37.25
CA ALA A 53 12.99 2.87 -38.40
C ALA A 53 12.82 4.36 -38.02
N LYS A 54 12.39 4.66 -36.79
CA LYS A 54 12.12 6.04 -36.33
C LYS A 54 13.32 6.63 -35.64
N PRO A 55 13.71 7.91 -35.93
CA PRO A 55 14.77 8.60 -35.20
C PRO A 55 14.51 8.71 -33.69
N SER A 56 13.26 8.87 -33.27
CA SER A 56 12.83 8.91 -31.86
C SER A 56 13.18 7.62 -31.12
N ASP A 57 12.97 6.47 -31.74
CA ASP A 57 13.25 5.16 -31.16
C ASP A 57 14.76 4.96 -31.00
N LYS A 58 15.55 5.36 -32.03
CA LYS A 58 17.01 5.37 -31.93
C LYS A 58 17.52 6.18 -30.76
N ALA A 59 17.01 7.40 -30.57
CA ALA A 59 17.39 8.27 -29.46
C ALA A 59 16.96 7.67 -28.08
N ALA A 60 15.79 7.04 -28.03
CA ALA A 60 15.32 6.38 -26.83
C ALA A 60 16.23 5.21 -26.41
N PHE A 61 16.59 4.33 -27.34
CA PHE A 61 17.49 3.21 -27.07
C PHE A 61 18.92 3.65 -26.73
N GLN A 62 19.42 4.75 -27.30
CA GLN A 62 20.73 5.33 -26.94
C GLN A 62 20.80 5.75 -25.47
N SER A 63 19.69 6.15 -24.87
CA SER A 63 19.58 6.49 -23.44
C SER A 63 19.06 5.34 -22.57
N GLY A 64 18.85 4.16 -23.15
CA GLY A 64 18.43 2.95 -22.45
C GLY A 64 19.46 2.44 -21.47
N ARG A 65 19.01 1.86 -20.35
CA ARG A 65 19.88 1.22 -19.35
C ARG A 65 19.69 -0.29 -19.38
N VAL A 66 20.78 -0.99 -19.65
CA VAL A 66 20.84 -2.46 -19.58
C VAL A 66 20.86 -2.89 -18.12
N PHE A 67 20.18 -3.97 -17.80
CA PHE A 67 20.21 -4.60 -16.47
C PHE A 67 20.24 -6.12 -16.61
N VAL A 68 20.85 -6.77 -15.62
CA VAL A 68 20.85 -8.21 -15.44
C VAL A 68 20.43 -8.49 -14.00
N ASN A 69 19.32 -9.21 -13.82
CA ASN A 69 18.87 -9.62 -12.49
C ASN A 69 19.09 -11.14 -12.34
N LEU A 70 20.12 -11.49 -11.59
CA LEU A 70 20.49 -12.87 -11.32
C LEU A 70 20.01 -13.38 -9.95
N LYS A 71 19.42 -12.52 -9.10
CA LYS A 71 18.99 -12.89 -7.74
C LYS A 71 17.59 -12.34 -7.41
N GLY A 72 16.71 -13.20 -6.92
CA GLY A 72 15.48 -12.82 -6.24
C GLY A 72 14.17 -13.07 -6.97
N LEU A 73 14.21 -13.62 -8.18
CA LEU A 73 13.05 -14.19 -8.87
C LEU A 73 13.37 -15.64 -9.22
N ASP A 74 12.38 -16.52 -9.23
CA ASP A 74 12.52 -17.91 -9.69
C ASP A 74 12.97 -18.02 -11.17
N MET A 75 13.15 -16.87 -11.84
CA MET A 75 13.69 -16.75 -13.20
C MET A 75 14.77 -15.66 -13.25
N GLN A 76 15.91 -16.01 -13.86
CA GLN A 76 16.92 -15.03 -14.23
C GLN A 76 16.47 -14.27 -15.47
N ILE A 77 16.49 -12.93 -15.41
CA ILE A 77 16.10 -12.06 -16.52
C ILE A 77 17.23 -11.10 -16.88
N VAL A 78 17.30 -10.76 -18.15
CA VAL A 78 18.16 -9.74 -18.72
C VAL A 78 17.32 -8.79 -19.58
N GLY A 79 17.61 -7.50 -19.56
CA GLY A 79 16.80 -6.58 -20.35
C GLY A 79 17.36 -5.16 -20.44
N VAL A 80 16.55 -4.27 -21.01
CA VAL A 80 16.84 -2.85 -21.13
C VAL A 80 15.64 -2.01 -20.72
N ALA A 81 15.90 -0.97 -19.92
CA ALA A 81 14.92 0.05 -19.57
C ALA A 81 15.09 1.24 -20.52
N VAL A 82 14.14 1.41 -21.46
CA VAL A 82 14.18 2.43 -22.51
C VAL A 82 13.23 3.58 -22.16
N PRO A 83 13.70 4.85 -22.11
CA PRO A 83 12.82 5.98 -21.82
C PRO A 83 11.82 6.20 -22.96
N MET A 84 10.56 6.44 -22.59
CA MET A 84 9.50 6.82 -23.53
C MET A 84 9.31 8.34 -23.49
N VAL A 85 9.53 9.00 -24.63
CA VAL A 85 9.47 10.47 -24.73
C VAL A 85 8.06 11.00 -24.43
N SER A 86 7.02 10.24 -24.83
CA SER A 86 5.62 10.65 -24.68
C SER A 86 5.11 10.69 -23.24
N THR A 87 5.68 9.89 -22.35
CA THR A 87 5.15 9.71 -20.98
C THR A 87 6.14 10.05 -19.87
N GLY A 88 7.42 10.24 -20.21
CA GLY A 88 8.50 10.36 -19.22
C GLY A 88 8.79 9.07 -18.42
N LYS A 89 8.04 7.99 -18.68
CA LYS A 89 8.24 6.66 -18.11
C LYS A 89 9.31 5.88 -18.88
N ARG A 90 9.69 4.71 -18.38
CA ARG A 90 10.57 3.79 -19.10
C ARG A 90 9.81 2.54 -19.49
N ALA A 91 9.92 2.12 -20.74
CA ALA A 91 9.53 0.79 -21.16
C ALA A 91 10.61 -0.20 -20.71
N LEU A 92 10.19 -1.29 -20.09
CA LEU A 92 11.06 -2.38 -19.71
C LEU A 92 10.90 -3.50 -20.71
N VAL A 93 11.95 -3.79 -21.45
CA VAL A 93 12.01 -4.96 -22.34
C VAL A 93 12.95 -5.97 -21.73
N SER A 94 12.46 -7.17 -21.43
CA SER A 94 13.24 -8.20 -20.75
C SER A 94 13.00 -9.59 -21.34
N PHE A 95 14.01 -10.44 -21.22
CA PHE A 95 14.01 -11.82 -21.65
C PHE A 95 14.37 -12.74 -20.50
N THR A 96 13.81 -13.95 -20.48
CA THR A 96 14.36 -14.99 -19.62
C THR A 96 15.78 -15.34 -20.07
N MET A 97 16.65 -15.71 -19.15
CA MET A 97 18.04 -16.03 -19.49
C MET A 97 18.14 -17.17 -20.49
N ASP A 98 17.27 -18.17 -20.39
CA ASP A 98 17.23 -19.30 -21.32
C ASP A 98 16.90 -18.85 -22.75
N HIS A 99 15.87 -18.03 -22.95
CA HIS A 99 15.54 -17.48 -24.26
C HIS A 99 16.67 -16.59 -24.78
N PHE A 100 17.21 -15.72 -23.93
CA PHE A 100 18.28 -14.80 -24.28
C PHE A 100 19.55 -15.52 -24.74
N GLN A 101 19.95 -16.60 -24.09
CA GLN A 101 21.14 -17.38 -24.45
C GLN A 101 20.98 -18.15 -25.77
N LYS A 102 19.77 -18.66 -26.05
CA LYS A 102 19.48 -19.50 -27.22
C LYS A 102 19.10 -18.73 -28.49
N THR A 103 18.81 -17.42 -28.38
CA THR A 103 18.29 -16.60 -29.47
C THR A 103 19.38 -15.69 -30.04
N SER A 104 19.42 -15.48 -31.36
CA SER A 104 20.41 -14.60 -32.01
C SER A 104 20.24 -13.14 -31.60
N VAL A 105 21.33 -12.36 -31.65
CA VAL A 105 21.31 -10.91 -31.35
C VAL A 105 20.35 -10.16 -32.29
N ASP A 106 20.31 -10.52 -33.56
CA ASP A 106 19.41 -9.91 -34.54
C ASP A 106 17.92 -10.16 -34.21
N THR A 107 17.59 -11.40 -33.82
CA THR A 107 16.23 -11.75 -33.42
C THR A 107 15.82 -11.07 -32.13
N LEU A 108 16.70 -11.05 -31.10
CA LEU A 108 16.46 -10.34 -29.84
C LEU A 108 16.28 -8.83 -30.07
N ALA A 109 17.04 -8.23 -30.99
CA ALA A 109 16.88 -6.82 -31.34
C ALA A 109 15.52 -6.53 -31.98
N LYS A 110 15.02 -7.40 -32.86
CA LYS A 110 13.66 -7.29 -33.42
C LYS A 110 12.59 -7.42 -32.35
N GLU A 111 12.68 -8.44 -31.50
CA GLU A 111 11.76 -8.62 -30.38
C GLU A 111 11.78 -7.41 -29.43
N THR A 112 12.96 -6.84 -29.17
CA THR A 112 13.13 -5.63 -28.37
C THR A 112 12.41 -4.42 -28.97
N LEU A 113 12.53 -4.22 -30.30
CA LEU A 113 11.84 -3.13 -31.00
C LEU A 113 10.32 -3.33 -31.04
N GLU A 114 9.86 -4.56 -31.24
CA GLU A 114 8.42 -4.89 -31.25
C GLU A 114 7.80 -4.65 -29.88
N ASP A 115 8.46 -5.08 -28.80
CA ASP A 115 7.98 -4.88 -27.44
C ASP A 115 7.98 -3.40 -27.05
N PHE A 116 9.03 -2.66 -27.41
CA PHE A 116 9.08 -1.21 -27.22
C PHE A 116 7.99 -0.51 -28.02
N GLY A 117 7.75 -0.92 -29.26
CA GLY A 117 6.68 -0.39 -30.11
C GLY A 117 5.30 -0.64 -29.52
N ARG A 118 5.03 -1.83 -28.98
CA ARG A 118 3.77 -2.16 -28.28
C ARG A 118 3.60 -1.30 -27.01
N ALA A 119 4.64 -1.15 -26.20
CA ALA A 119 4.62 -0.31 -25.00
C ALA A 119 4.38 1.17 -25.34
N SER A 120 5.01 1.66 -26.41
CA SER A 120 4.84 3.04 -26.89
C SER A 120 3.43 3.28 -27.42
N GLN A 121 2.86 2.36 -28.20
CA GLN A 121 1.49 2.46 -28.73
C GLN A 121 0.44 2.37 -27.62
N ALA A 122 0.64 1.52 -26.62
CA ALA A 122 -0.22 1.46 -25.44
C ALA A 122 -0.21 2.79 -24.65
N SER A 123 0.90 3.54 -24.73
CA SER A 123 1.02 4.86 -24.10
C SER A 123 0.47 6.00 -24.95
N GLU A 124 0.34 5.80 -26.28
CA GLU A 124 -0.19 6.79 -27.25
C GLU A 124 -1.68 6.62 -27.54
N SER A 125 -2.34 5.62 -26.96
CA SER A 125 -3.81 5.56 -27.02
C SER A 125 -4.36 6.91 -26.58
N PRO A 126 -5.30 7.52 -27.35
CA PRO A 126 -5.84 8.83 -26.99
C PRO A 126 -6.26 8.75 -25.54
N ARG A 127 -5.75 9.66 -24.70
CA ARG A 127 -6.27 9.82 -23.35
C ARG A 127 -7.73 10.14 -23.52
N THR A 128 -8.58 9.12 -23.44
CA THR A 128 -9.96 9.38 -23.04
C THR A 128 -9.86 10.24 -21.83
N ALA A 129 -10.63 11.32 -21.76
CA ALA A 129 -10.70 12.17 -20.58
C ALA A 129 -10.72 11.25 -19.37
N PRO A 130 -9.93 11.55 -18.32
CA PRO A 130 -9.74 10.61 -17.21
C PRO A 130 -11.10 10.13 -16.78
N GLN A 131 -11.39 8.85 -17.07
CA GLN A 131 -12.68 8.28 -16.67
C GLN A 131 -12.64 8.22 -15.15
N THR A 132 -13.68 8.79 -14.53
CA THR A 132 -13.86 8.68 -13.09
C THR A 132 -13.72 7.21 -12.70
N PRO A 133 -12.80 6.84 -11.81
CA PRO A 133 -12.62 5.46 -11.37
C PRO A 133 -13.95 4.84 -10.91
N GLU A 134 -14.11 3.55 -11.10
CA GLU A 134 -15.38 2.88 -10.79
C GLU A 134 -15.75 3.01 -9.30
N TRP A 135 -14.75 2.92 -8.42
CA TRP A 135 -14.94 3.08 -6.98
C TRP A 135 -15.47 4.48 -6.59
N CYS A 136 -15.06 5.54 -7.29
CA CYS A 136 -15.59 6.89 -7.11
C CYS A 136 -17.12 6.97 -7.24
N LYS A 137 -17.71 6.11 -8.07
CA LYS A 137 -19.17 6.11 -8.31
C LYS A 137 -19.96 5.64 -7.10
N SER A 138 -19.32 4.98 -6.14
CA SER A 138 -19.91 4.59 -4.87
C SER A 138 -20.01 5.73 -3.85
N LEU A 139 -19.35 6.86 -4.14
CA LEU A 139 -19.32 8.02 -3.25
C LEU A 139 -20.45 9.02 -3.53
N PRO A 140 -20.96 9.73 -2.53
CA PRO A 140 -20.72 9.49 -1.10
C PRO A 140 -21.40 8.20 -0.64
N ARG A 141 -20.73 7.42 0.21
CA ARG A 141 -21.30 6.20 0.77
C ARG A 141 -22.54 6.51 1.61
N PRO A 142 -23.64 5.75 1.45
CA PRO A 142 -24.93 6.08 2.08
C PRO A 142 -24.89 6.05 3.61
N GLU A 143 -23.99 5.29 4.21
CA GLU A 143 -23.83 5.13 5.66
C GLU A 143 -23.43 6.45 6.34
N PHE A 144 -22.70 7.30 5.66
CA PHE A 144 -22.32 8.62 6.18
C PHE A 144 -23.53 9.57 6.38
N LYS A 145 -24.65 9.33 5.67
CA LYS A 145 -25.87 10.16 5.82
C LYS A 145 -26.48 10.11 7.23
N ALA A 146 -26.22 9.02 7.97
CA ALA A 146 -26.67 8.87 9.35
C ALA A 146 -25.78 9.59 10.36
N LEU A 147 -24.62 10.12 9.96
CA LEU A 147 -23.63 10.73 10.81
C LEU A 147 -23.70 12.26 10.73
N GLN A 148 -23.41 12.92 11.83
CA GLN A 148 -23.30 14.38 11.88
C GLN A 148 -21.99 14.81 11.25
N ARG A 149 -22.04 15.40 10.04
CA ARG A 149 -20.86 16.04 9.42
C ARG A 149 -20.51 17.31 10.18
N VAL A 150 -19.20 17.48 10.47
CA VAL A 150 -18.61 18.67 11.06
C VAL A 150 -17.49 19.17 10.13
N LEU A 151 -17.11 20.45 10.18
CA LEU A 151 -16.10 21.06 9.30
C LEU A 151 -16.38 20.84 7.79
N PRO A 152 -17.52 21.30 7.26
CA PRO A 152 -17.95 20.98 5.89
C PRO A 152 -17.05 21.55 4.80
N ASP A 153 -16.21 22.54 5.10
CA ASP A 153 -15.43 23.31 4.13
C ASP A 153 -13.97 22.83 4.00
N ASP A 154 -13.62 21.65 4.52
CA ASP A 154 -12.28 21.13 4.30
C ASP A 154 -12.16 20.56 2.87
N PRO A 155 -11.13 20.93 2.08
CA PRO A 155 -11.06 20.56 0.67
C PRO A 155 -10.63 19.09 0.44
N TRP A 156 -10.16 18.40 1.48
CA TRP A 156 -9.66 17.03 1.35
C TRP A 156 -10.36 16.06 2.29
N PHE A 157 -10.62 16.48 3.52
CA PHE A 157 -11.23 15.64 4.54
C PHE A 157 -12.73 15.89 4.69
N GLU A 158 -13.47 14.81 4.87
CA GLU A 158 -14.79 14.86 5.46
C GLU A 158 -14.72 14.41 6.92
N VAL A 159 -15.32 15.19 7.82
CA VAL A 159 -15.24 14.92 9.25
C VAL A 159 -16.62 14.65 9.82
N TYR A 160 -16.75 13.52 10.52
CA TYR A 160 -18.01 13.09 11.08
C TYR A 160 -17.91 12.78 12.58
N LYS A 161 -18.90 13.19 13.36
CA LYS A 161 -19.01 12.81 14.75
C LYS A 161 -19.61 11.40 14.84
N VAL A 162 -18.86 10.43 15.36
CA VAL A 162 -19.28 9.01 15.45
C VAL A 162 -19.69 8.60 16.86
N ALA A 163 -19.14 9.29 17.90
CA ALA A 163 -19.50 9.09 19.29
C ALA A 163 -19.20 10.37 20.10
N PRO A 164 -19.62 10.49 21.36
CA PRO A 164 -19.23 11.62 22.22
C PRO A 164 -17.72 11.78 22.30
N GLY A 165 -17.19 12.93 21.83
CA GLY A 165 -15.76 13.22 21.78
C GLY A 165 -14.96 12.38 20.79
N VAL A 166 -15.59 11.74 19.83
CA VAL A 166 -14.93 10.94 18.78
C VAL A 166 -15.35 11.42 17.40
N PHE A 167 -14.35 11.74 16.59
CA PHE A 167 -14.52 12.22 15.22
C PHE A 167 -13.79 11.30 14.24
N ALA A 168 -14.50 10.82 13.22
CA ALA A 168 -13.92 10.15 12.06
C ALA A 168 -13.48 11.22 11.07
N ILE A 169 -12.21 11.20 10.68
CA ILE A 169 -11.60 12.08 9.68
C ILE A 169 -11.34 11.23 8.45
N TYR A 170 -12.16 11.38 7.45
CA TYR A 170 -12.28 10.52 6.27
C TYR A 170 -11.65 11.19 5.04
N GLU A 171 -10.93 10.41 4.23
CA GLU A 171 -10.30 10.84 2.98
C GLU A 171 -11.04 10.28 1.75
N PRO A 172 -12.18 10.86 1.31
CA PRO A 172 -13.00 10.30 0.23
C PRO A 172 -12.41 10.45 -1.17
N HIS A 173 -11.31 11.16 -1.31
CA HIS A 173 -10.72 11.49 -2.61
C HIS A 173 -9.61 10.53 -3.05
N GLN A 174 -9.30 9.50 -2.24
CA GLN A 174 -8.30 8.50 -2.52
C GLN A 174 -8.90 7.08 -2.32
N ALA A 175 -8.45 6.10 -3.11
CA ALA A 175 -9.09 4.77 -3.24
C ALA A 175 -9.10 3.93 -1.96
N GLU A 176 -8.14 4.14 -1.06
CA GLU A 176 -8.12 3.48 0.26
C GLU A 176 -9.23 3.99 1.16
N GLU A 177 -9.80 5.18 0.88
CA GLU A 177 -10.86 5.78 1.67
C GLU A 177 -10.57 5.73 3.18
N VAL A 178 -9.34 6.13 3.57
CA VAL A 178 -8.83 6.01 4.93
C VAL A 178 -9.63 6.85 5.92
N ILE A 179 -9.81 6.32 7.10
CA ILE A 179 -10.49 6.97 8.22
C ILE A 179 -9.57 7.00 9.43
N SER A 180 -9.09 8.18 9.78
CA SER A 180 -8.41 8.44 11.04
C SER A 180 -9.42 8.84 12.12
N TYR A 181 -9.13 8.57 13.39
CA TYR A 181 -10.05 8.91 14.48
C TYR A 181 -9.43 9.87 15.49
N LEU A 182 -10.03 11.05 15.69
CA LEU A 182 -9.67 11.94 16.80
C LEU A 182 -10.53 11.64 18.03
N ILE A 183 -9.89 11.21 19.11
CA ILE A 183 -10.54 10.84 20.37
C ILE A 183 -10.15 11.88 21.43
N VAL A 184 -11.13 12.66 21.87
CA VAL A 184 -10.90 13.82 22.73
C VAL A 184 -11.19 13.46 24.21
N GLY A 185 -10.21 13.71 25.06
CA GLY A 185 -10.35 13.69 26.52
C GLY A 185 -10.25 15.08 27.14
N ASN A 186 -10.24 15.14 28.47
CA ASN A 186 -10.21 16.42 29.20
C ASN A 186 -8.83 17.08 29.24
N LYS A 187 -7.73 16.30 29.14
CA LYS A 187 -6.35 16.80 29.21
C LYS A 187 -5.65 16.81 27.84
N GLN A 188 -5.87 15.81 27.03
CA GLN A 188 -5.29 15.65 25.71
C GLN A 188 -6.25 14.88 24.81
N ALA A 189 -5.96 14.86 23.49
CA ALA A 189 -6.63 14.06 22.51
C ALA A 189 -5.65 13.06 21.89
N LEU A 190 -6.16 11.91 21.42
CA LEU A 190 -5.40 10.94 20.67
C LEU A 190 -5.94 10.92 19.23
N LEU A 191 -5.04 11.05 18.27
CA LEU A 191 -5.32 10.79 16.86
C LEU A 191 -4.88 9.36 16.54
N PHE A 192 -5.84 8.50 16.23
CA PHE A 192 -5.61 7.13 15.80
C PHE A 192 -5.57 7.09 14.28
N ASP A 193 -4.38 6.83 13.75
CA ASP A 193 -3.96 7.00 12.36
C ASP A 193 -3.89 8.47 11.89
N THR A 194 -3.16 8.70 10.81
CA THR A 194 -2.90 10.05 10.28
C THR A 194 -3.13 10.16 8.78
N GLY A 195 -3.72 9.13 8.17
CA GLY A 195 -4.09 9.10 6.76
C GLY A 195 -2.91 9.10 5.82
N MET A 196 -3.22 9.38 4.56
CA MET A 196 -2.27 9.40 3.43
C MET A 196 -1.21 10.52 3.54
N GLY A 197 -1.44 11.55 4.34
CA GLY A 197 -0.55 12.72 4.39
C GLY A 197 -0.66 13.64 3.18
N ILE A 198 -1.70 13.49 2.37
CA ILE A 198 -2.05 14.39 1.25
C ILE A 198 -2.64 15.68 1.81
N GLY A 199 -3.61 15.59 2.72
CA GLY A 199 -4.18 16.71 3.44
C GLY A 199 -3.38 17.08 4.69
N ASP A 200 -3.67 18.26 5.25
CA ASP A 200 -3.09 18.73 6.52
C ASP A 200 -4.00 18.31 7.68
N ILE A 201 -3.86 17.05 8.13
CA ILE A 201 -4.69 16.50 9.21
C ILE A 201 -4.47 17.22 10.55
N ARG A 202 -3.29 17.82 10.78
CA ARG A 202 -3.02 18.63 11.96
C ARG A 202 -3.90 19.87 12.01
N LYS A 203 -4.14 20.53 10.88
CA LYS A 203 -5.09 21.66 10.81
C LYS A 203 -6.52 21.23 11.11
N VAL A 204 -6.92 20.05 10.65
CA VAL A 204 -8.24 19.50 10.94
C VAL A 204 -8.39 19.24 12.44
N THR A 205 -7.43 18.54 13.05
CA THR A 205 -7.47 18.27 14.50
C THR A 205 -7.48 19.55 15.33
N ALA A 206 -6.74 20.59 14.92
CA ALA A 206 -6.71 21.89 15.62
C ALA A 206 -8.04 22.67 15.55
N LYS A 207 -8.88 22.40 14.54
CA LYS A 207 -10.24 22.94 14.47
C LYS A 207 -11.22 22.17 15.38
N LEU A 208 -10.95 20.91 15.69
CA LEU A 208 -11.81 20.04 16.48
C LEU A 208 -11.52 20.11 17.98
N THR A 209 -10.28 20.41 18.36
CA THR A 209 -9.88 20.50 19.77
C THR A 209 -8.70 21.46 19.99
N SER A 210 -8.71 22.17 21.11
CA SER A 210 -7.56 22.94 21.58
C SER A 210 -6.61 22.12 22.47
N ARG A 211 -6.91 20.85 22.74
CA ARG A 211 -6.09 19.98 23.56
C ARG A 211 -4.82 19.54 22.80
N PRO A 212 -3.70 19.29 23.49
CA PRO A 212 -2.54 18.63 22.87
C PRO A 212 -2.97 17.32 22.20
N VAL A 213 -2.50 17.09 20.99
CA VAL A 213 -2.80 15.86 20.23
C VAL A 213 -1.56 14.97 20.22
N VAL A 214 -1.72 13.73 20.66
CA VAL A 214 -0.75 12.64 20.52
C VAL A 214 -1.23 11.67 19.44
N VAL A 215 -0.30 11.06 18.71
CA VAL A 215 -0.62 10.11 17.63
C VAL A 215 -0.37 8.68 18.12
N LEU A 216 -1.21 7.76 17.68
CA LEU A 216 -1.01 6.32 17.73
C LEU A 216 -1.51 5.73 16.41
N ASN A 217 -0.71 4.91 15.73
CA ASN A 217 -1.14 4.27 14.50
C ASN A 217 -1.63 2.86 14.78
N SER A 218 -2.66 2.46 14.04
CA SER A 218 -3.17 1.07 14.06
C SER A 218 -2.11 0.10 13.56
N HIS A 219 -1.33 0.50 12.56
CA HIS A 219 -0.16 -0.16 12.01
C HIS A 219 0.62 0.85 11.16
N THR A 220 1.68 0.41 10.45
CA THR A 220 2.58 1.36 9.80
C THR A 220 2.62 1.25 8.28
N HIS A 221 1.54 0.83 7.61
CA HIS A 221 1.39 1.09 6.19
C HIS A 221 1.31 2.60 5.92
N ASP A 222 1.66 3.02 4.73
CA ASP A 222 1.86 4.42 4.36
C ASP A 222 0.57 5.26 4.42
N ASP A 223 -0.57 4.65 4.18
CA ASP A 223 -1.90 5.26 4.27
C ASP A 223 -2.38 5.51 5.72
N HIS A 224 -1.72 4.93 6.72
CA HIS A 224 -1.98 5.17 8.16
C HIS A 224 -0.98 6.11 8.83
N VAL A 225 0.22 6.28 8.24
CA VAL A 225 1.31 7.06 8.84
C VAL A 225 1.70 8.31 8.07
N GLY A 226 1.04 8.56 6.92
CA GLY A 226 1.40 9.63 5.99
C GLY A 226 1.45 11.03 6.60
N GLY A 227 0.60 11.28 7.60
CA GLY A 227 0.56 12.54 8.35
C GLY A 227 1.39 12.58 9.64
N ASN A 228 2.07 11.51 10.06
CA ASN A 228 2.82 11.42 11.33
C ASN A 228 3.84 12.55 11.49
N TRP A 229 4.53 12.93 10.42
CA TRP A 229 5.52 14.01 10.41
C TRP A 229 4.98 15.38 10.85
N GLN A 230 3.68 15.56 10.86
CA GLN A 230 3.01 16.79 11.29
C GLN A 230 2.92 16.89 12.83
N PHE A 231 3.20 15.81 13.56
CA PHE A 231 3.04 15.72 15.00
C PHE A 231 4.40 15.47 15.67
N THR A 232 4.52 15.98 16.92
CA THR A 232 5.76 15.87 17.68
C THR A 232 5.79 14.67 18.61
N PHE A 233 4.65 14.02 18.86
CA PHE A 233 4.55 12.89 19.78
C PHE A 233 3.75 11.75 19.17
N VAL A 234 4.44 10.63 18.92
CA VAL A 234 3.89 9.43 18.32
C VAL A 234 4.16 8.22 19.21
N TYR A 235 3.11 7.54 19.63
CA TYR A 235 3.19 6.20 20.20
C TYR A 235 3.33 5.17 19.09
N GLY A 236 4.07 4.08 19.33
CA GLY A 236 4.18 2.97 18.37
C GLY A 236 4.80 1.73 18.97
N MET A 237 4.56 0.57 18.39
CA MET A 237 5.31 -0.63 18.70
C MET A 237 6.69 -0.56 18.06
N ASP A 238 7.75 -0.84 18.82
CA ASP A 238 9.13 -0.81 18.32
C ASP A 238 9.50 -2.16 17.67
N THR A 239 8.93 -2.41 16.47
CA THR A 239 9.23 -3.59 15.64
C THR A 239 10.18 -3.23 14.50
N ASP A 240 10.80 -4.24 13.86
CA ASP A 240 11.59 -4.03 12.64
C ASP A 240 10.73 -3.48 11.50
N PHE A 241 9.48 -3.93 11.40
CA PHE A 241 8.52 -3.45 10.42
C PHE A 241 8.23 -1.95 10.63
N THR A 242 7.88 -1.54 11.85
CA THR A 242 7.67 -0.14 12.22
C THR A 242 8.91 0.72 11.94
N ARG A 243 10.10 0.26 12.32
CA ARG A 243 11.37 0.99 12.07
C ARG A 243 11.67 1.15 10.59
N THR A 244 11.27 0.19 9.78
CA THR A 244 11.44 0.25 8.32
C THR A 244 10.50 1.28 7.72
N ASN A 245 9.21 1.22 8.04
CA ASN A 245 8.20 2.10 7.48
C ASN A 245 8.32 3.54 7.99
N ALA A 246 8.83 3.73 9.22
CA ALA A 246 9.12 5.06 9.77
C ALA A 246 10.19 5.86 9.01
N LYS A 247 10.93 5.22 8.10
CA LYS A 247 11.85 5.92 7.18
C LYS A 247 11.13 6.68 6.06
N GLY A 248 9.85 6.36 5.87
CA GLY A 248 9.04 6.86 4.77
C GLY A 248 9.38 6.21 3.44
N SER A 249 8.50 6.36 2.47
CA SER A 249 8.66 5.85 1.12
C SER A 249 8.16 6.87 0.11
N ARG A 250 8.91 7.03 -0.98
CA ARG A 250 8.44 7.78 -2.15
C ARG A 250 7.74 6.84 -3.13
N GLU A 251 8.21 5.62 -3.25
CA GLU A 251 7.71 4.64 -4.22
C GLU A 251 6.26 4.27 -3.90
N ASP A 252 6.01 3.85 -2.66
CA ASP A 252 4.67 3.49 -2.21
C ASP A 252 3.71 4.69 -2.31
N ALA A 253 4.11 5.86 -1.78
CA ALA A 253 3.31 7.08 -1.87
C ALA A 253 2.96 7.48 -3.31
N GLN A 254 3.88 7.32 -4.28
CA GLN A 254 3.61 7.63 -5.68
C GLN A 254 2.64 6.65 -6.34
N ALA A 255 2.58 5.40 -5.87
CA ALA A 255 1.61 4.41 -6.33
C ALA A 255 0.18 4.83 -5.94
N GLU A 256 0.02 5.44 -4.76
CA GLU A 256 -1.27 5.83 -4.20
C GLU A 256 -1.90 7.09 -4.83
N ILE A 257 -1.18 7.83 -5.67
CA ILE A 257 -1.70 9.03 -6.34
C ILE A 257 -1.74 8.90 -7.86
N THR A 258 -1.79 7.69 -8.37
CA THR A 258 -2.06 7.46 -9.80
C THR A 258 -3.52 7.83 -10.13
N PRO A 259 -3.84 8.17 -11.39
CA PRO A 259 -5.19 8.65 -11.75
C PRO A 259 -6.34 7.71 -11.40
N ASP A 260 -6.10 6.41 -11.33
CA ASP A 260 -7.05 5.37 -10.93
C ASP A 260 -7.25 5.29 -9.41
N GLN A 261 -6.33 5.87 -8.64
CA GLN A 261 -6.37 5.95 -7.18
C GLN A 261 -7.01 7.25 -6.65
N LEU A 262 -7.33 8.20 -7.53
CA LEU A 262 -7.85 9.52 -7.11
C LEU A 262 -9.27 9.77 -7.62
N CYS A 263 -10.11 10.33 -6.75
CA CYS A 263 -11.46 10.80 -7.05
C CYS A 263 -11.55 12.32 -6.86
N GLY A 264 -11.54 13.05 -7.97
CA GLY A 264 -11.52 14.51 -7.94
C GLY A 264 -10.12 15.12 -7.89
N ASP A 265 -10.05 16.37 -7.44
CA ASP A 265 -8.82 17.17 -7.45
C ASP A 265 -8.03 17.02 -6.14
N LEU A 266 -6.71 17.00 -6.27
CA LEU A 266 -5.80 17.09 -5.13
C LEU A 266 -5.90 18.46 -4.46
N PRO A 267 -5.59 18.59 -3.15
CA PRO A 267 -5.68 19.87 -2.43
C PRO A 267 -4.81 20.93 -3.07
N LYS A 268 -5.29 22.18 -3.06
CA LYS A 268 -4.53 23.32 -3.60
C LYS A 268 -3.17 23.46 -2.90
N GLY A 269 -2.10 23.48 -3.70
CA GLY A 269 -0.73 23.57 -3.20
C GLY A 269 -0.06 22.20 -2.94
N PHE A 270 -0.78 21.11 -3.06
CA PHE A 270 -0.18 19.78 -3.08
C PHE A 270 0.60 19.57 -4.38
N ASN A 271 1.83 19.02 -4.25
CA ASN A 271 2.66 18.72 -5.41
C ASN A 271 2.81 17.19 -5.57
N PRO A 272 2.07 16.57 -6.48
CA PRO A 272 2.11 15.13 -6.67
C PRO A 272 3.50 14.62 -7.08
N LYS A 273 4.30 15.44 -7.77
CA LYS A 273 5.66 15.03 -8.20
C LYS A 273 6.66 14.86 -7.06
N THR A 274 6.41 15.51 -5.93
CA THR A 274 7.29 15.45 -4.75
C THR A 274 6.66 14.71 -3.58
N TYR A 275 5.45 14.19 -3.75
CA TYR A 275 4.76 13.45 -2.71
C TYR A 275 5.53 12.19 -2.32
N ALA A 276 5.64 12.01 -1.02
CA ALA A 276 6.30 10.87 -0.38
C ALA A 276 5.77 10.76 1.06
N THR A 277 5.63 9.58 1.57
CA THR A 277 5.49 9.36 3.02
C THR A 277 6.77 9.85 3.68
N LYS A 278 6.66 10.86 4.53
CA LYS A 278 7.83 11.51 5.15
C LYS A 278 8.33 10.71 6.36
N PRO A 279 9.65 10.73 6.63
CA PRO A 279 10.20 10.10 7.81
C PRO A 279 9.58 10.65 9.10
N TRP A 280 9.36 9.77 10.07
CA TRP A 280 8.87 10.09 11.41
C TRP A 280 9.56 9.21 12.46
N LYS A 281 9.27 9.41 13.74
CA LYS A 281 9.90 8.65 14.84
C LYS A 281 8.88 8.30 15.91
N ILE A 282 9.02 7.12 16.49
CA ILE A 282 8.37 6.77 17.74
C ILE A 282 8.94 7.65 18.85
N SER A 283 8.07 8.39 19.53
CA SER A 283 8.43 9.18 20.73
C SER A 283 8.39 8.35 22.00
N HIS A 284 7.50 7.36 22.03
CA HIS A 284 7.35 6.45 23.16
C HIS A 284 6.92 5.06 22.66
N ALA A 285 7.75 4.07 22.93
CA ALA A 285 7.46 2.69 22.58
C ALA A 285 6.39 2.10 23.52
N ILE A 286 5.43 1.42 22.93
CA ILE A 286 4.30 0.80 23.64
C ILE A 286 4.22 -0.70 23.34
N ARG A 287 3.35 -1.39 24.09
CA ARG A 287 3.11 -2.82 23.93
C ARG A 287 1.64 -3.14 24.22
N ASP A 288 1.26 -4.37 24.04
CA ASP A 288 -0.06 -4.88 24.39
C ASP A 288 -0.45 -4.51 25.85
N GLY A 289 -1.69 -4.10 26.03
CA GLY A 289 -2.23 -3.66 27.32
C GLY A 289 -1.78 -2.25 27.76
N PHE A 290 -1.01 -1.52 26.94
CA PHE A 290 -0.64 -0.14 27.28
C PHE A 290 -1.88 0.75 27.33
N LYS A 291 -1.93 1.64 28.34
CA LYS A 291 -3.07 2.52 28.56
C LYS A 291 -2.71 3.97 28.32
N VAL A 292 -3.42 4.61 27.40
CA VAL A 292 -3.32 6.05 27.14
C VAL A 292 -4.41 6.78 27.91
N ASN A 293 -4.02 7.58 28.89
CA ASN A 293 -4.95 8.39 29.69
C ASN A 293 -5.13 9.78 29.06
N LEU A 294 -6.31 10.06 28.55
CA LEU A 294 -6.66 11.35 27.93
C LEU A 294 -7.24 12.38 28.93
N GLY A 295 -7.33 12.00 30.21
CA GLY A 295 -8.04 12.79 31.26
C GLY A 295 -9.54 12.53 31.21
N GLY A 296 -10.05 11.72 32.12
CA GLY A 296 -11.45 11.29 32.16
C GLY A 296 -11.86 10.31 31.05
N ARG A 297 -10.88 9.79 30.30
CA ARG A 297 -11.03 8.75 29.28
C ARG A 297 -9.72 7.98 29.16
N THR A 298 -9.77 6.68 29.25
CA THR A 298 -8.61 5.81 29.15
C THR A 298 -8.79 4.83 27.99
N LEU A 299 -7.81 4.78 27.09
CA LEU A 299 -7.78 3.90 25.93
C LEU A 299 -6.75 2.80 26.16
N GLU A 300 -7.09 1.55 25.84
CA GLU A 300 -6.23 0.38 25.98
C GLU A 300 -5.78 -0.12 24.62
N VAL A 301 -4.49 -0.29 24.45
CA VAL A 301 -3.87 -0.86 23.24
C VAL A 301 -3.99 -2.37 23.26
N LEU A 302 -4.54 -2.95 22.21
CA LEU A 302 -4.62 -4.39 21.99
C LEU A 302 -3.75 -4.74 20.80
N SER A 303 -2.65 -5.46 20.99
CA SER A 303 -1.85 -5.99 19.88
C SER A 303 -2.66 -7.01 19.10
N THR A 304 -2.80 -6.80 17.79
CA THR A 304 -3.58 -7.64 16.88
C THR A 304 -2.79 -7.94 15.61
N PRO A 305 -1.61 -8.58 15.73
CA PRO A 305 -0.79 -8.90 14.56
C PRO A 305 -1.54 -9.82 13.60
N GLY A 306 -1.16 -9.75 12.32
CA GLY A 306 -1.72 -10.61 11.28
C GLY A 306 -1.85 -9.90 9.95
N HIS A 307 -2.54 -8.75 9.87
CA HIS A 307 -2.48 -7.87 8.71
C HIS A 307 -1.04 -7.35 8.53
N THR A 308 -0.46 -6.83 9.61
CA THR A 308 0.97 -6.54 9.74
C THR A 308 1.49 -7.04 11.10
N PRO A 309 2.83 -7.16 11.28
CA PRO A 309 3.42 -7.57 12.56
C PRO A 309 3.20 -6.57 13.71
N ASP A 310 3.01 -5.30 13.39
CA ASP A 310 2.82 -4.20 14.34
C ASP A 310 1.36 -3.75 14.47
N ALA A 311 0.42 -4.51 13.89
CA ALA A 311 -0.99 -4.17 13.94
C ALA A 311 -1.53 -4.16 15.39
N MET A 312 -2.35 -3.15 15.67
CA MET A 312 -3.02 -2.98 16.95
C MET A 312 -4.42 -2.38 16.80
N CYS A 313 -5.28 -2.73 17.74
CA CYS A 313 -6.57 -2.10 17.94
C CYS A 313 -6.53 -1.22 19.19
N LEU A 314 -7.48 -0.30 19.29
CA LEU A 314 -7.60 0.60 20.43
C LEU A 314 -8.97 0.43 21.08
N LEU A 315 -9.02 0.10 22.36
CA LEU A 315 -10.24 -0.15 23.11
C LEU A 315 -10.54 1.01 24.07
N ASP A 316 -11.70 1.61 23.90
CA ASP A 316 -12.32 2.52 24.87
C ASP A 316 -13.41 1.74 25.63
N ARG A 317 -12.98 1.04 26.67
CA ARG A 317 -13.84 0.11 27.42
C ARG A 317 -15.02 0.82 28.08
N GLU A 318 -14.79 2.01 28.65
CA GLU A 318 -15.83 2.77 29.34
C GLU A 318 -16.98 3.19 28.41
N ASN A 319 -16.65 3.50 27.16
CA ASN A 319 -17.64 3.93 26.15
C ASN A 319 -18.10 2.79 25.24
N GLY A 320 -17.48 1.61 25.32
CA GLY A 320 -17.80 0.44 24.51
C GLY A 320 -17.39 0.63 23.04
N LEU A 321 -16.24 1.28 22.75
CA LEU A 321 -15.76 1.53 21.40
C LEU A 321 -14.50 0.73 21.14
N LEU A 322 -14.42 0.08 19.99
CA LEU A 322 -13.26 -0.62 19.50
C LEU A 322 -12.83 -0.05 18.13
N PHE A 323 -11.64 0.52 18.05
CA PHE A 323 -11.02 0.99 16.83
C PHE A 323 -10.12 -0.12 16.30
N THR A 324 -10.37 -0.59 15.10
CA THR A 324 -9.81 -1.85 14.60
C THR A 324 -8.67 -1.69 13.60
N GLY A 325 -8.40 -0.46 13.11
CA GLY A 325 -7.49 -0.31 12.00
C GLY A 325 -7.87 -1.28 10.87
N ASP A 326 -6.89 -1.98 10.33
CA ASP A 326 -7.06 -2.94 9.25
C ASP A 326 -7.28 -4.38 9.71
N THR A 327 -7.37 -4.60 11.01
CA THR A 327 -7.82 -5.91 11.52
C THR A 327 -9.27 -6.18 11.10
N TYR A 328 -10.11 -5.13 11.03
CA TYR A 328 -11.45 -5.20 10.46
C TYR A 328 -11.88 -3.82 9.92
N TYR A 329 -12.40 -3.83 8.70
CA TYR A 329 -13.14 -2.73 8.09
C TYR A 329 -14.17 -3.31 7.09
N PRO A 330 -15.28 -2.60 6.79
CA PRO A 330 -16.37 -3.14 5.97
C PRO A 330 -16.11 -2.99 4.47
N ALA A 331 -15.01 -3.56 3.99
CA ALA A 331 -14.58 -3.66 2.60
C ALA A 331 -13.76 -4.94 2.40
N PRO A 332 -13.21 -5.24 1.22
CA PRO A 332 -12.30 -6.35 1.05
C PRO A 332 -11.07 -6.23 1.97
N ILE A 333 -10.94 -7.12 2.95
CA ILE A 333 -9.84 -7.09 3.93
C ILE A 333 -8.58 -7.63 3.25
N TRP A 334 -7.50 -6.84 3.29
CA TRP A 334 -6.25 -7.17 2.62
C TRP A 334 -5.35 -8.04 3.48
N LEU A 335 -5.12 -9.27 3.05
CA LEU A 335 -4.32 -10.27 3.75
C LEU A 335 -3.40 -11.01 2.75
N PHE A 336 -2.81 -10.28 1.81
CA PHE A 336 -2.01 -10.85 0.73
C PHE A 336 -0.56 -10.38 0.72
N ARG A 337 -0.22 -9.39 1.54
CA ARG A 337 1.12 -8.82 1.57
C ARG A 337 2.14 -9.78 2.20
N PRO A 338 3.44 -9.66 1.88
CA PRO A 338 4.48 -10.56 2.40
C PRO A 338 4.59 -10.59 3.94
N GLU A 339 4.24 -9.49 4.59
CA GLU A 339 4.23 -9.33 6.04
C GLU A 339 3.00 -9.91 6.74
N THR A 340 2.00 -10.34 5.96
CA THR A 340 0.76 -10.91 6.51
C THR A 340 0.99 -12.29 7.11
N ASP A 341 0.49 -12.49 8.34
CA ASP A 341 0.43 -13.79 9.04
C ASP A 341 -1.04 -14.15 9.32
N LEU A 342 -1.57 -15.11 8.57
CA LEU A 342 -2.96 -15.52 8.69
C LEU A 342 -3.26 -16.26 10.00
N ASP A 343 -2.29 -16.94 10.62
CA ASP A 343 -2.48 -17.59 11.92
C ASP A 343 -2.58 -16.56 13.03
N ALA A 344 -1.69 -15.58 13.02
CA ALA A 344 -1.74 -14.45 13.93
C ALA A 344 -3.03 -13.64 13.73
N TYR A 345 -3.46 -13.42 12.47
CA TYR A 345 -4.71 -12.72 12.16
C TYR A 345 -5.93 -13.44 12.77
N VAL A 346 -6.04 -14.75 12.58
CA VAL A 346 -7.14 -15.54 13.17
C VAL A 346 -7.12 -15.47 14.72
N ALA A 347 -5.95 -15.53 15.33
CA ALA A 347 -5.83 -15.37 16.79
C ALA A 347 -6.28 -13.98 17.24
N SER A 348 -5.89 -12.94 16.50
CA SER A 348 -6.26 -11.55 16.76
C SER A 348 -7.77 -11.32 16.65
N VAL A 349 -8.42 -11.75 15.56
CA VAL A 349 -9.87 -11.56 15.42
C VAL A 349 -10.67 -12.38 16.42
N LYS A 350 -10.21 -13.56 16.87
CA LYS A 350 -10.83 -14.32 17.97
C LYS A 350 -10.75 -13.54 19.29
N ARG A 351 -9.60 -12.91 19.58
CA ARG A 351 -9.44 -12.06 20.75
C ARG A 351 -10.42 -10.90 20.73
N LEU A 352 -10.60 -10.23 19.58
CA LEU A 352 -11.54 -9.12 19.43
C LEU A 352 -13.00 -9.59 19.53
N ALA A 353 -13.33 -10.74 18.96
CA ALA A 353 -14.68 -11.30 19.03
C ALA A 353 -15.14 -11.59 20.47
N ALA A 354 -14.23 -11.95 21.36
CA ALA A 354 -14.53 -12.16 22.77
C ALA A 354 -14.95 -10.85 23.47
N LEU A 355 -14.60 -9.69 22.94
CA LEU A 355 -15.01 -8.38 23.46
C LEU A 355 -16.38 -7.93 22.97
N ALA A 356 -16.93 -8.55 21.94
CA ALA A 356 -18.16 -8.10 21.27
C ALA A 356 -19.33 -7.83 22.25
N PRO A 357 -19.57 -8.64 23.31
CA PRO A 357 -20.66 -8.36 24.27
C PRO A 357 -20.48 -7.07 25.09
N GLU A 358 -19.26 -6.54 25.21
CA GLU A 358 -18.95 -5.32 25.97
C GLU A 358 -18.99 -4.07 25.06
N LEU A 359 -19.04 -4.26 23.76
CA LEU A 359 -18.96 -3.17 22.78
C LEU A 359 -20.32 -2.61 22.37
N LYS A 360 -20.32 -1.35 22.01
CA LYS A 360 -21.43 -0.65 21.35
C LYS A 360 -21.18 -0.42 19.88
N LEU A 361 -19.90 -0.11 19.51
CA LEU A 361 -19.49 0.19 18.14
C LEU A 361 -18.11 -0.41 17.86
N VAL A 362 -17.94 -0.83 16.61
CA VAL A 362 -16.65 -1.17 16.00
C VAL A 362 -16.34 -0.12 14.94
N LEU A 363 -15.13 0.42 14.95
CA LEU A 363 -14.70 1.58 14.19
C LEU A 363 -13.49 1.19 13.33
N GLY A 364 -13.73 0.89 12.03
CA GLY A 364 -12.72 0.45 11.07
C GLY A 364 -12.01 1.62 10.40
N ALA A 365 -10.85 1.36 9.78
CA ALA A 365 -10.02 2.41 9.21
C ALA A 365 -10.32 2.73 7.74
N HIS A 366 -11.24 2.03 7.06
CA HIS A 366 -11.53 2.25 5.64
C HIS A 366 -13.04 2.24 5.34
N ASN A 367 -13.41 2.98 4.30
CA ASN A 367 -14.71 3.03 3.64
C ASN A 367 -15.87 3.51 4.53
N ILE A 368 -16.21 2.81 5.61
CA ILE A 368 -17.36 3.10 6.49
C ILE A 368 -16.87 3.12 7.93
N PRO A 369 -17.11 4.22 8.69
CA PRO A 369 -16.50 4.42 10.00
C PRO A 369 -17.15 3.60 11.13
N VAL A 370 -18.33 3.03 10.95
CA VAL A 370 -19.11 2.43 12.04
C VAL A 370 -19.67 1.08 11.64
N ALA A 371 -19.45 0.07 12.47
CA ALA A 371 -20.09 -1.23 12.39
C ALA A 371 -20.65 -1.68 13.75
N GLN A 372 -21.57 -2.65 13.72
CA GLN A 372 -22.11 -3.24 14.93
C GLN A 372 -21.16 -4.32 15.48
N PRO A 373 -21.08 -4.54 16.81
CA PRO A 373 -20.14 -5.49 17.39
C PRO A 373 -20.27 -6.95 16.95
N ASP A 374 -21.46 -7.34 16.47
CA ASP A 374 -21.74 -8.69 15.97
C ASP A 374 -20.97 -9.04 14.69
N VAL A 375 -20.32 -8.08 14.04
CA VAL A 375 -19.42 -8.34 12.91
C VAL A 375 -18.20 -9.15 13.35
N LEU A 376 -17.72 -8.98 14.60
CA LEU A 376 -16.50 -9.62 15.08
C LEU A 376 -16.61 -11.15 15.17
N PRO A 377 -17.62 -11.76 15.81
CA PRO A 377 -17.78 -13.21 15.77
C PRO A 377 -18.05 -13.72 14.34
N LYS A 378 -18.80 -13.00 13.53
CA LYS A 378 -19.02 -13.35 12.11
C LYS A 378 -17.74 -13.32 11.29
N LEU A 379 -16.84 -12.37 11.57
CA LEU A 379 -15.52 -12.30 10.93
C LEU A 379 -14.66 -13.53 11.27
N VAL A 380 -14.71 -14.00 12.54
CA VAL A 380 -14.03 -15.24 12.94
C VAL A 380 -14.54 -16.43 12.14
N GLU A 381 -15.86 -16.59 12.04
CA GLU A 381 -16.47 -17.67 11.24
C GLU A 381 -16.04 -17.60 9.78
N ALA A 382 -16.08 -16.39 9.19
CA ALA A 382 -15.74 -16.18 7.80
C ALA A 382 -14.27 -16.52 7.49
N ILE A 383 -13.32 -16.01 8.27
CA ILE A 383 -11.90 -16.28 8.00
C ILE A 383 -11.53 -17.75 8.25
N GLN A 384 -12.17 -18.41 9.22
CA GLN A 384 -11.97 -19.84 9.45
C GLN A 384 -12.54 -20.69 8.30
N ALA A 385 -13.72 -20.35 7.77
CA ALA A 385 -14.30 -20.99 6.61
C ALA A 385 -13.40 -20.84 5.37
N VAL A 386 -12.90 -19.63 5.12
CA VAL A 386 -11.96 -19.34 4.02
C VAL A 386 -10.69 -20.18 4.16
N ARG A 387 -10.10 -20.27 5.34
CA ARG A 387 -8.92 -21.10 5.61
C ARG A 387 -9.16 -22.61 5.43
N SER A 388 -10.36 -23.06 5.65
CA SER A 388 -10.77 -24.47 5.38
C SER A 388 -11.16 -24.73 3.92
N GLY A 389 -10.90 -23.76 3.02
CA GLY A 389 -11.17 -23.89 1.58
C GLY A 389 -12.62 -23.62 1.19
N GLN A 390 -13.43 -23.05 2.09
CA GLN A 390 -14.81 -22.68 1.80
C GLN A 390 -14.87 -21.24 1.23
N GLY A 391 -16.00 -20.93 0.59
CA GLY A 391 -16.26 -19.60 0.02
C GLY A 391 -16.11 -19.55 -1.49
N ALA A 392 -16.51 -18.40 -2.05
CA ALA A 392 -16.41 -18.14 -3.50
C ALA A 392 -15.05 -17.48 -3.80
N VAL A 393 -14.20 -18.18 -4.54
CA VAL A 393 -12.85 -17.72 -4.91
C VAL A 393 -12.86 -17.19 -6.34
N LYS A 394 -12.29 -15.98 -6.52
CA LYS A 394 -12.08 -15.37 -7.83
C LYS A 394 -10.64 -14.85 -7.96
N PRO A 395 -10.00 -14.99 -9.14
CA PRO A 395 -8.70 -14.35 -9.38
C PRO A 395 -8.82 -12.82 -9.26
N ALA A 396 -7.83 -12.19 -8.62
CA ALA A 396 -7.73 -10.73 -8.45
C ALA A 396 -6.49 -10.14 -9.16
N GLY A 397 -5.84 -10.92 -10.05
CA GLY A 397 -4.60 -10.52 -10.72
C GLY A 397 -3.38 -10.58 -9.81
N GLU A 398 -2.18 -10.45 -10.39
CA GLU A 398 -0.90 -10.30 -9.67
C GLU A 398 -0.66 -11.33 -8.54
N GLY A 399 -1.06 -12.58 -8.74
CA GLY A 399 -0.90 -13.62 -7.70
C GLY A 399 -1.83 -13.46 -6.49
N LYS A 400 -2.93 -12.73 -6.63
CA LYS A 400 -3.95 -12.51 -5.59
C LYS A 400 -5.26 -13.21 -5.94
N VAL A 401 -6.03 -13.54 -4.92
CA VAL A 401 -7.40 -14.05 -5.03
C VAL A 401 -8.32 -13.31 -4.08
N ILE A 402 -9.54 -13.06 -4.54
CA ILE A 402 -10.63 -12.64 -3.68
C ILE A 402 -11.36 -13.90 -3.21
N ASN A 403 -11.53 -14.05 -1.91
CA ASN A 403 -12.37 -15.09 -1.33
C ASN A 403 -13.50 -14.43 -0.54
N THR A 404 -14.76 -14.84 -0.81
CA THR A 404 -15.94 -14.26 -0.17
C THR A 404 -16.71 -15.35 0.58
N PHE A 405 -16.99 -15.10 1.86
CA PHE A 405 -17.79 -15.98 2.71
C PHE A 405 -18.55 -15.17 3.77
N GLY A 406 -19.81 -15.51 4.01
CA GLY A 406 -20.62 -14.92 5.10
C GLY A 406 -20.78 -13.39 5.05
N GLY A 407 -20.72 -12.79 3.85
CA GLY A 407 -20.76 -11.34 3.65
C GLY A 407 -19.39 -10.65 3.80
N PHE A 408 -18.33 -11.36 4.14
CA PHE A 408 -16.96 -10.84 4.17
C PHE A 408 -16.23 -11.17 2.88
N THR A 409 -15.34 -10.27 2.50
CA THR A 409 -14.44 -10.43 1.35
C THR A 409 -13.00 -10.28 1.84
N PHE A 410 -12.14 -11.21 1.45
CA PHE A 410 -10.73 -11.20 1.77
C PHE A 410 -9.92 -11.20 0.48
N LEU A 411 -8.95 -10.31 0.39
CA LEU A 411 -7.93 -10.33 -0.66
C LEU A 411 -6.71 -11.07 -0.10
N LEU A 412 -6.42 -12.23 -0.67
CA LEU A 412 -5.40 -13.17 -0.19
C LEU A 412 -4.33 -13.37 -1.26
N ALA A 413 -3.13 -13.77 -0.85
CA ALA A 413 -2.15 -14.30 -1.80
C ALA A 413 -2.68 -15.60 -2.42
N ALA A 414 -2.57 -15.74 -3.74
CA ALA A 414 -2.92 -17.00 -4.40
C ALA A 414 -1.98 -18.11 -3.91
N ALA A 415 -2.54 -19.30 -3.65
CA ALA A 415 -1.71 -20.46 -3.36
C ALA A 415 -0.72 -20.68 -4.52
N ARG A 416 0.56 -20.81 -4.21
CA ARG A 416 1.55 -21.23 -5.21
C ARG A 416 1.14 -22.62 -5.69
N LYS A 417 0.94 -22.79 -6.99
CA LYS A 417 0.85 -24.15 -7.56
C LYS A 417 2.26 -24.74 -7.45
N GLU A 418 2.38 -25.74 -6.58
CA GLU A 418 3.56 -26.61 -6.52
C GLU A 418 3.81 -27.30 -7.86
#